data_e9e8281b826df4287923148fca340cae
#
_entry.id   e9e8281b826df4287923148fca340cae
#
_cell.length_a   1.000
_cell.length_b   1.000
_cell.length_c   1.000
_cell.angle_alpha   90.00
_cell.angle_beta   90.00
_cell.angle_gamma   90.00
#
_symmetry.space_group_name_H-M   'P 1'
#
loop_
_entity.id
_entity.type
_entity.pdbx_description
1 polymer ?
#
loop_
_entity_poly.entity_id
_entity_poly.type
_entity_poly.pdbx_seq_one_letter_code
_entity_poly.pdbx_strand_id
1 'polypeptide(L)'
;MRFIAKTEPILATDVQSIMIESVEKRFNENRAPRAIQFLSDRGSIYRAKETKILASHLNLESCFTMAYSPESNGMAESFVKTIKRDYVYTSDCYSAESVLKMLPEWINDYNEVAPHSALGMLSPMEYIRKIN
;
A
#
# COMPACT_ATOMS: atom_id res chain seq x y z
N MET A 1 3.24 -7.24 0.45
CA MET A 1 3.07 -5.78 0.21
C MET A 1 4.32 -5.26 -0.47
N ARG A 2 4.21 -4.23 -1.30
CA ARG A 2 5.34 -3.44 -1.83
C ARG A 2 5.30 -2.04 -1.25
N PHE A 3 6.43 -1.42 -1.09
CA PHE A 3 6.58 -0.12 -0.45
C PHE A 3 7.79 0.63 -1.01
N ILE A 4 7.77 1.94 -0.84
CA ILE A 4 8.88 2.84 -1.16
C ILE A 4 9.03 3.88 -0.05
N ALA A 5 10.25 4.26 0.25
CA ALA A 5 10.58 5.42 1.08
C ALA A 5 11.66 6.24 0.39
N LYS A 6 11.43 7.54 0.29
CA LYS A 6 12.34 8.50 -0.36
C LYS A 6 12.36 9.79 0.43
N THR A 7 13.44 10.52 0.32
CA THR A 7 13.55 11.91 0.79
C THR A 7 12.99 12.90 -0.23
N GLU A 8 13.07 12.56 -1.51
CA GLU A 8 12.49 13.34 -2.61
C GLU A 8 10.99 13.03 -2.77
N PRO A 9 10.24 13.89 -3.48
CA PRO A 9 8.84 13.64 -3.79
C PRO A 9 8.64 12.31 -4.56
N ILE A 10 7.57 11.60 -4.25
CA ILE A 10 7.16 10.42 -5.00
C ILE A 10 6.68 10.83 -6.39
N LEU A 11 7.21 10.19 -7.42
CA LEU A 11 6.88 10.44 -8.82
C LEU A 11 5.90 9.39 -9.36
N ALA A 12 5.30 9.67 -10.51
CA ALA A 12 4.42 8.71 -11.20
C ALA A 12 5.17 7.41 -11.56
N THR A 13 6.44 7.49 -11.92
CA THR A 13 7.31 6.34 -12.20
C THR A 13 7.51 5.43 -10.98
N ASP A 14 7.59 6.00 -9.79
CA ASP A 14 7.71 5.23 -8.55
C ASP A 14 6.44 4.41 -8.29
N VAL A 15 5.27 5.04 -8.49
CA VAL A 15 3.98 4.36 -8.38
C VAL A 15 3.83 3.27 -9.42
N GLN A 16 4.24 3.54 -10.66
CA GLN A 16 4.21 2.56 -11.75
C GLN A 16 5.08 1.33 -11.44
N SER A 17 6.28 1.53 -10.90
CA SER A 17 7.16 0.44 -10.47
C SER A 17 6.51 -0.41 -9.38
N ILE A 18 5.91 0.22 -8.36
CA ILE A 18 5.18 -0.49 -7.29
C ILE A 18 3.99 -1.28 -7.85
N MET A 19 3.26 -0.75 -8.83
CA MET A 19 2.15 -1.46 -9.47
C MET A 19 2.62 -2.74 -10.16
N ILE A 20 3.67 -2.65 -10.98
CA ILE A 20 4.28 -3.81 -11.67
C ILE A 20 4.73 -4.85 -10.65
N GLU A 21 5.58 -4.46 -9.71
CA GLU A 21 6.12 -5.35 -8.69
C GLU A 21 5.03 -5.99 -7.81
N SER A 22 3.93 -5.27 -7.56
CA SER A 22 2.81 -5.81 -6.76
C SER A 22 2.06 -6.90 -7.52
N VAL A 23 1.85 -6.74 -8.82
CA VAL A 23 1.22 -7.76 -9.68
C VAL A 23 2.13 -8.97 -9.80
N GLU A 24 3.41 -8.78 -10.11
CA GLU A 24 4.39 -9.85 -10.19
C GLU A 24 4.48 -10.65 -8.89
N LYS A 25 4.61 -9.95 -7.77
CA LYS A 25 4.70 -10.62 -6.45
C LYS A 25 3.42 -11.38 -6.07
N ARG A 26 2.25 -10.88 -6.46
CA ARG A 26 0.96 -11.48 -6.09
C ARG A 26 0.60 -12.68 -6.94
N PHE A 27 0.90 -12.63 -8.24
CA PHE A 27 0.42 -13.59 -9.23
C PHE A 27 1.53 -14.38 -9.89
N ASN A 28 2.79 -13.99 -9.67
CA ASN A 28 3.96 -14.54 -10.39
C ASN A 28 3.83 -14.40 -11.92
N GLU A 29 3.13 -13.35 -12.34
CA GLU A 29 2.85 -13.01 -13.74
C GLU A 29 2.99 -11.50 -13.94
N ASN A 30 3.17 -11.07 -15.18
CA ASN A 30 3.29 -9.66 -15.55
C ASN A 30 1.93 -8.95 -15.68
N ARG A 31 0.81 -9.67 -15.44
CA ARG A 31 -0.56 -9.16 -15.50
C ARG A 31 -1.44 -9.93 -14.52
N ALA A 32 -2.40 -9.26 -13.89
CA ALA A 32 -3.38 -9.91 -13.04
C ALA A 32 -4.30 -10.84 -13.88
N PRO A 33 -4.57 -12.08 -13.42
CA PRO A 33 -5.35 -13.07 -14.18
C PRO A 33 -6.81 -12.67 -14.37
N ARG A 34 -7.31 -11.75 -13.57
CA ARG A 34 -8.64 -11.13 -13.66
C ARG A 34 -8.56 -9.64 -13.37
N ALA A 35 -9.55 -8.86 -13.79
CA ALA A 35 -9.63 -7.44 -13.48
C ALA A 35 -9.69 -7.23 -11.96
N ILE A 36 -8.86 -6.31 -11.46
CA ILE A 36 -8.77 -5.95 -10.04
C ILE A 36 -8.94 -4.45 -9.91
N GLN A 37 -9.82 -4.03 -9.02
CA GLN A 37 -9.97 -2.62 -8.69
C GLN A 37 -8.72 -2.11 -7.98
N PHE A 38 -8.10 -1.09 -8.56
CA PHE A 38 -6.97 -0.36 -7.99
C PHE A 38 -7.47 0.99 -7.47
N LEU A 39 -7.78 1.01 -6.18
CA LEU A 39 -8.29 2.21 -5.52
C LEU A 39 -7.12 3.11 -5.09
N SER A 40 -7.20 4.38 -5.48
CA SER A 40 -6.26 5.42 -5.06
C SER A 40 -7.00 6.73 -4.78
N ASP A 41 -6.31 7.68 -4.17
CA ASP A 41 -6.77 9.06 -4.12
C ASP A 41 -6.74 9.71 -5.51
N ARG A 42 -7.12 10.99 -5.59
CA ARG A 42 -7.11 11.77 -6.83
C ARG A 42 -5.79 12.48 -7.10
N GLY A 43 -4.70 12.06 -6.48
CA GLY A 43 -3.37 12.62 -6.71
C GLY A 43 -2.98 12.60 -8.19
N SER A 44 -2.23 13.62 -8.63
CA SER A 44 -1.84 13.78 -10.05
C SER A 44 -1.07 12.57 -10.58
N ILE A 45 -0.25 11.94 -9.74
CA ILE A 45 0.55 10.76 -10.10
C ILE A 45 -0.32 9.54 -10.48
N TYR A 46 -1.47 9.35 -9.82
CA TYR A 46 -2.43 8.28 -10.14
C TYR A 46 -3.31 8.61 -11.35
N ARG A 47 -3.51 9.91 -11.60
CA ARG A 47 -4.32 10.40 -12.73
C ARG A 47 -3.52 10.57 -14.01
N ALA A 48 -2.20 10.49 -13.95
CA ALA A 48 -1.32 10.57 -15.11
C ALA A 48 -1.75 9.56 -16.19
N LYS A 49 -1.70 9.97 -17.45
CA LYS A 49 -2.11 9.15 -18.57
C LYS A 49 -1.35 7.84 -18.64
N GLU A 50 -0.04 7.92 -18.45
CA GLU A 50 0.88 6.77 -18.46
C GLU A 50 0.55 5.77 -17.35
N THR A 51 0.23 6.25 -16.14
CA THR A 51 -0.17 5.42 -15.00
C THR A 51 -1.47 4.67 -15.28
N LYS A 52 -2.45 5.33 -15.91
CA LYS A 52 -3.72 4.68 -16.31
C LYS A 52 -3.53 3.65 -17.41
N ILE A 53 -2.67 3.94 -18.40
CA ILE A 53 -2.35 2.99 -19.47
C ILE A 53 -1.69 1.75 -18.86
N LEU A 54 -0.70 1.93 -17.99
CA LEU A 54 -0.04 0.83 -17.31
C LEU A 54 -1.03 0.02 -16.46
N ALA A 55 -1.90 0.68 -15.68
CA ALA A 55 -2.94 -0.01 -14.91
C ALA A 55 -3.76 -0.96 -15.81
N SER A 56 -4.21 -0.46 -16.97
CA SER A 56 -4.96 -1.27 -17.93
C SER A 56 -4.15 -2.47 -18.46
N HIS A 57 -2.87 -2.28 -18.76
CA HIS A 57 -1.97 -3.38 -19.18
C HIS A 57 -1.81 -4.44 -18.08
N LEU A 58 -1.73 -4.02 -16.83
CA LEU A 58 -1.65 -4.90 -15.67
C LEU A 58 -2.99 -5.55 -15.28
N ASN A 59 -4.08 -5.27 -15.99
CA ASN A 59 -5.46 -5.67 -15.68
C ASN A 59 -5.95 -5.10 -14.35
N LEU A 60 -5.53 -3.86 -14.05
CA LEU A 60 -5.98 -3.08 -12.90
C LEU A 60 -6.97 -2.01 -13.34
N GLU A 61 -8.16 -2.03 -12.78
CA GLU A 61 -9.19 -1.01 -13.00
C GLU A 61 -8.94 0.17 -12.06
N SER A 62 -8.52 1.30 -12.62
CA SER A 62 -8.28 2.51 -11.82
C SER A 62 -9.57 3.06 -11.23
N CYS A 63 -9.71 2.93 -9.92
CA CYS A 63 -10.79 3.50 -9.12
C CYS A 63 -10.25 4.65 -8.28
N PHE A 64 -11.00 5.74 -8.20
CA PHE A 64 -10.59 6.91 -7.42
C PHE A 64 -11.55 7.13 -6.26
N THR A 65 -11.01 7.53 -5.10
CA THR A 65 -11.83 7.98 -3.99
C THR A 65 -12.74 9.14 -4.40
N MET A 66 -13.89 9.26 -3.74
CA MET A 66 -14.83 10.34 -4.02
C MET A 66 -14.18 11.71 -3.77
N ALA A 67 -14.49 12.68 -4.62
CA ALA A 67 -14.03 14.04 -4.41
C ALA A 67 -14.63 14.60 -3.11
N TYR A 68 -13.84 15.30 -2.34
CA TYR A 68 -14.24 15.93 -1.07
C TYR A 68 -14.79 14.94 -0.01
N SER A 69 -14.38 13.68 -0.06
CA SER A 69 -14.80 12.63 0.87
C SER A 69 -13.55 12.00 1.52
N PRO A 70 -12.97 12.64 2.57
CA PRO A 70 -11.78 12.13 3.26
C PRO A 70 -11.97 10.70 3.77
N GLU A 71 -13.16 10.36 4.24
CA GLU A 71 -13.51 9.04 4.75
C GLU A 71 -13.32 7.92 3.71
N SER A 72 -13.41 8.23 2.42
CA SER A 72 -13.21 7.25 1.35
C SER A 72 -11.75 6.75 1.24
N ASN A 73 -10.78 7.48 1.83
CA ASN A 73 -9.37 7.10 1.92
C ASN A 73 -8.94 6.72 3.36
N GLY A 74 -9.88 6.73 4.30
CA GLY A 74 -9.60 6.57 5.73
C GLY A 74 -8.83 5.30 6.09
N MET A 75 -9.02 4.20 5.37
CA MET A 75 -8.27 2.96 5.61
C MET A 75 -6.78 3.12 5.29
N ALA A 76 -6.44 3.72 4.15
CA ALA A 76 -5.06 3.97 3.77
C ALA A 76 -4.39 4.97 4.72
N GLU A 77 -5.09 6.04 5.07
CA GLU A 77 -4.62 7.04 6.03
C GLU A 77 -4.39 6.43 7.42
N SER A 78 -5.32 5.60 7.90
CA SER A 78 -5.20 4.90 9.17
C SER A 78 -4.00 3.95 9.18
N PHE A 79 -3.78 3.20 8.10
CA PHE A 79 -2.60 2.35 7.94
C PHE A 79 -1.31 3.16 8.03
N VAL A 80 -1.18 4.24 7.25
CA VAL A 80 0.00 5.10 7.26
C VAL A 80 0.23 5.74 8.63
N LYS A 81 -0.86 6.19 9.30
CA LYS A 81 -0.80 6.76 10.65
C LYS A 81 -0.29 5.73 11.66
N THR A 82 -0.78 4.50 11.60
CA THR A 82 -0.34 3.41 12.49
C THR A 82 1.13 3.08 12.27
N ILE A 83 1.57 2.88 11.02
CA ILE A 83 2.98 2.60 10.71
C ILE A 83 3.89 3.72 11.21
N LYS A 84 3.51 4.98 11.03
CA LYS A 84 4.29 6.11 11.53
C LYS A 84 4.35 6.14 13.05
N ARG A 85 3.21 6.00 13.72
CA ARG A 85 3.11 6.11 15.19
C ARG A 85 3.83 4.97 15.91
N ASP A 86 3.61 3.73 15.46
CA ASP A 86 4.00 2.55 16.22
C ASP A 86 5.38 2.01 15.84
N TYR A 87 5.87 2.37 14.64
CA TYR A 87 7.14 1.87 14.14
C TYR A 87 8.14 2.99 13.82
N VAL A 88 7.78 3.96 12.95
CA VAL A 88 8.75 4.98 12.53
C VAL A 88 9.17 5.88 13.68
N TYR A 89 8.21 6.42 14.43
CA TYR A 89 8.50 7.38 15.52
C TYR A 89 9.11 6.74 16.77
N THR A 90 9.01 5.42 16.89
CA THR A 90 9.61 4.64 18.00
C THR A 90 10.98 4.08 17.65
N SER A 91 11.43 4.24 16.42
CA SER A 91 12.69 3.71 15.92
C SER A 91 13.69 4.82 15.61
N ASP A 92 14.98 4.50 15.75
CA ASP A 92 16.09 5.39 15.40
C ASP A 92 16.30 5.44 13.87
N CYS A 93 15.29 5.98 13.15
CA CYS A 93 15.30 6.08 11.69
C CYS A 93 15.58 7.51 11.26
N TYR A 94 16.83 7.78 10.85
CA TYR A 94 17.31 9.11 10.46
C TYR A 94 17.37 9.33 8.95
N SER A 95 17.04 8.32 8.14
CA SER A 95 17.07 8.41 6.67
C SER A 95 16.03 7.50 6.01
N ALA A 96 15.68 7.78 4.75
CA ALA A 96 14.81 6.92 3.95
C ALA A 96 15.40 5.51 3.79
N GLU A 97 16.72 5.40 3.71
CA GLU A 97 17.40 4.10 3.61
C GLU A 97 17.22 3.26 4.88
N SER A 98 17.36 3.87 6.07
CA SER A 98 17.14 3.16 7.34
C SER A 98 15.68 2.70 7.47
N VAL A 99 14.73 3.52 7.07
CA VAL A 99 13.29 3.15 7.00
C VAL A 99 13.09 1.97 6.06
N LEU A 100 13.65 2.01 4.84
CA LEU A 100 13.51 0.92 3.86
C LEU A 100 14.04 -0.41 4.37
N LYS A 101 15.12 -0.43 5.14
CA LYS A 101 15.67 -1.65 5.74
C LYS A 101 14.75 -2.26 6.79
N MET A 102 14.02 -1.44 7.54
CA MET A 102 13.15 -1.90 8.63
C MET A 102 11.70 -2.17 8.18
N LEU A 103 11.25 -1.56 7.09
CA LEU A 103 9.87 -1.72 6.59
C LEU A 103 9.41 -3.18 6.43
N PRO A 104 10.22 -4.12 5.92
CA PRO A 104 9.80 -5.52 5.79
C PRO A 104 9.40 -6.14 7.13
N GLU A 105 10.19 -5.88 8.18
CA GLU A 105 9.94 -6.37 9.54
C GLU A 105 8.70 -5.73 10.13
N TRP A 106 8.57 -4.40 10.06
CA TRP A 106 7.41 -3.67 10.54
C TRP A 106 6.10 -4.10 9.87
N ILE A 107 6.13 -4.30 8.55
CA ILE A 107 4.95 -4.77 7.81
C ILE A 107 4.63 -6.22 8.17
N ASN A 108 5.63 -7.05 8.43
CA ASN A 108 5.40 -8.40 8.91
C ASN A 108 4.77 -8.39 10.30
N ASP A 109 5.31 -7.61 11.22
CA ASP A 109 4.76 -7.45 12.57
C ASP A 109 3.33 -6.91 12.53
N TYR A 110 3.07 -5.86 11.75
CA TYR A 110 1.74 -5.31 11.53
C TYR A 110 0.74 -6.37 11.07
N ASN A 111 1.14 -7.24 10.15
CA ASN A 111 0.22 -8.24 9.57
C ASN A 111 0.05 -9.48 10.45
N GLU A 112 1.10 -9.95 11.10
CA GLU A 112 1.11 -11.24 11.80
C GLU A 112 0.89 -11.12 13.31
N VAL A 113 1.25 -9.97 13.92
CA VAL A 113 1.32 -9.83 15.39
C VAL A 113 0.47 -8.69 15.92
N ALA A 114 0.55 -7.50 15.32
CA ALA A 114 -0.07 -6.30 15.87
C ALA A 114 -1.61 -6.43 15.97
N PRO A 115 -2.20 -6.21 17.17
CA PRO A 115 -3.64 -6.35 17.35
C PRO A 115 -4.39 -5.15 16.81
N HIS A 116 -5.51 -5.39 16.10
CA HIS A 116 -6.38 -4.36 15.54
C HIS A 116 -7.76 -4.38 16.19
N SER A 117 -8.15 -3.28 16.81
CA SER A 117 -9.45 -3.18 17.48
C SER A 117 -10.63 -3.45 16.53
N ALA A 118 -10.55 -2.98 15.29
CA ALA A 118 -11.57 -3.24 14.26
C ALA A 118 -11.67 -4.73 13.85
N LEU A 119 -10.64 -5.53 14.14
CA LEU A 119 -10.61 -6.98 13.88
C LEU A 119 -10.81 -7.80 15.16
N GLY A 120 -11.37 -7.21 16.21
CA GLY A 120 -11.56 -7.88 17.49
C GLY A 120 -10.26 -8.21 18.20
N MET A 121 -9.26 -7.34 18.12
CA MET A 121 -7.92 -7.49 18.68
C MET A 121 -7.09 -8.61 18.04
N LEU A 122 -7.50 -9.11 16.88
CA LEU A 122 -6.69 -10.01 16.06
C LEU A 122 -5.75 -9.24 15.14
N SER A 123 -4.63 -9.84 14.76
CA SER A 123 -3.83 -9.33 13.65
C SER A 123 -4.55 -9.54 12.31
N PRO A 124 -4.21 -8.80 11.24
CA PRO A 124 -4.80 -8.98 9.93
C PRO A 124 -4.75 -10.44 9.42
N MET A 125 -3.64 -11.13 9.62
CA MET A 125 -3.48 -12.50 9.15
C MET A 125 -4.22 -13.52 10.03
N GLU A 126 -4.29 -13.31 11.35
CA GLU A 126 -5.13 -14.11 12.24
C GLU A 126 -6.61 -13.98 11.86
N TYR A 127 -7.06 -12.75 11.59
CA TYR A 127 -8.43 -12.50 11.14
C TYR A 127 -8.73 -13.21 9.82
N ILE A 128 -7.84 -13.11 8.82
CA ILE A 128 -8.01 -13.81 7.53
C ILE A 128 -8.07 -15.32 7.72
N ARG A 129 -7.21 -15.90 8.56
CA ARG A 129 -7.22 -17.35 8.86
C ARG A 129 -8.49 -17.79 9.55
N LYS A 130 -9.13 -16.92 10.32
CA LYS A 130 -10.38 -17.22 11.04
C LYS A 130 -11.61 -17.23 10.15
N ILE A 131 -11.61 -16.43 9.07
CA ILE A 131 -12.77 -16.28 8.17
C ILE A 131 -12.70 -17.16 6.91
N ASN A 132 -11.57 -17.83 6.67
CA ASN A 132 -11.35 -18.80 5.60
C ASN A 132 -11.32 -20.23 6.15
#